data_a6a8cdc59eee2dac1188c6a0eb69ff4b
#
_entry.id   a6a8cdc59eee2dac1188c6a0eb69ff4b
#
_cell.length_a   1.000
_cell.length_b   1.000
_cell.length_c   1.000
_cell.angle_alpha   90.00
_cell.angle_beta   90.00
_cell.angle_gamma   90.00
#
_symmetry.space_group_name_H-M   'P 1'
#
loop_
_entity.id
_entity.type
_entity.pdbx_description
1 polymer ?
#
loop_
_entity_poly.entity_id
_entity_poly.type
_entity_poly.pdbx_seq_one_letter_code
_entity_poly.pdbx_strand_id
1 'polypeptide(L)'
;MNKEFREKLNFFSFSDIDSGRKDRIMKFTSTEATPAPHVPPGVSRLTGAAKEDIPMYRIQTMNKISPVGLNRFPSELYEVGDAVQDPQGILVRSAKLLDLEFNPSLLAIARAGVGVNNIPLDRCAAAGIPVFSTPGANANAVKELVICAMLMGSRDIPGAIRWVREQAASGVDVSTVVEKGKSAFIGPELYKKTLGIIGLGAIGSIVANTAISLGMDVYGYDPFLSVDTALRLDRHVHVVKDINDL
;
A
#
# COMPACT_ATOMS: atom_id res chain seq x y z
N MET A 1 28.50 4.04 0.78
CA MET A 1 27.70 2.84 1.11
C MET A 1 28.60 1.64 0.95
N ASN A 2 28.87 0.91 2.04
CA ASN A 2 29.84 -0.18 2.10
C ASN A 2 29.39 -1.33 1.18
N LYS A 3 30.34 -1.92 0.41
CA LYS A 3 30.11 -3.01 -0.55
C LYS A 3 29.47 -4.24 0.13
N GLU A 4 29.84 -4.48 1.37
CA GLU A 4 29.33 -5.57 2.22
C GLU A 4 27.86 -5.41 2.59
N PHE A 5 27.36 -4.16 2.71
CA PHE A 5 25.94 -3.85 2.93
C PHE A 5 25.08 -4.11 1.68
N ARG A 6 25.62 -3.89 0.47
CA ARG A 6 24.94 -4.21 -0.78
C ARG A 6 24.74 -5.72 -0.97
N GLU A 7 25.69 -6.54 -0.59
CA GLU A 7 25.60 -8.00 -0.72
C GLU A 7 24.62 -8.61 0.29
N LYS A 8 24.45 -8.00 1.47
CA LYS A 8 23.48 -8.42 2.49
C LYS A 8 22.04 -7.97 2.21
N LEU A 9 21.83 -6.98 1.33
CA LEU A 9 20.52 -6.53 0.85
C LEU A 9 19.94 -7.37 -0.31
N ASN A 10 20.62 -8.41 -0.78
CA ASN A 10 20.14 -9.33 -1.84
C ASN A 10 18.86 -10.12 -1.47
N PHE A 11 18.19 -9.75 -0.39
CA PHE A 11 16.87 -10.25 -0.01
C PHE A 11 15.72 -9.63 -0.80
N PHE A 12 16.00 -8.61 -1.61
CA PHE A 12 14.99 -7.90 -2.40
C PHE A 12 15.45 -7.85 -3.86
N SER A 13 14.63 -8.40 -4.76
CA SER A 13 14.85 -8.28 -6.20
C SER A 13 14.77 -6.81 -6.61
N PHE A 14 15.88 -6.27 -7.14
CA PHE A 14 15.94 -4.92 -7.67
C PHE A 14 15.58 -4.95 -9.16
N SER A 15 14.45 -4.36 -9.54
CA SER A 15 14.20 -3.95 -10.90
C SER A 15 14.12 -2.43 -10.95
N ASP A 16 14.99 -1.85 -11.78
CA ASP A 16 15.05 -0.48 -12.29
C ASP A 16 15.49 0.64 -11.32
N ILE A 17 16.74 1.03 -11.55
CA ILE A 17 17.28 2.33 -11.12
C ILE A 17 16.99 3.30 -12.27
N ASP A 18 16.02 4.19 -12.08
CA ASP A 18 15.84 5.36 -12.96
C ASP A 18 16.94 6.39 -12.67
N SER A 19 17.82 6.61 -13.66
CA SER A 19 19.07 7.37 -13.52
C SER A 19 18.91 8.90 -13.65
N GLY A 20 17.69 9.42 -13.56
CA GLY A 20 17.41 10.82 -13.94
C GLY A 20 16.94 11.78 -12.85
N ARG A 21 16.65 11.37 -11.62
CA ARG A 21 16.16 12.27 -10.56
C ARG A 21 17.03 12.22 -9.30
N LYS A 22 17.21 13.41 -8.69
CA LYS A 22 18.00 13.59 -7.47
C LYS A 22 17.39 12.91 -6.22
N ASP A 23 16.13 12.48 -6.30
CA ASP A 23 15.43 11.82 -5.21
C ASP A 23 15.49 10.30 -5.40
N ARG A 24 16.35 9.64 -4.65
CA ARG A 24 16.49 8.18 -4.70
C ARG A 24 15.39 7.49 -3.89
N ILE A 25 14.21 7.36 -4.50
CA ILE A 25 13.13 6.51 -3.97
C ILE A 25 13.26 5.14 -4.63
N MET A 26 13.53 4.11 -3.83
CA MET A 26 13.48 2.73 -4.30
C MET A 26 12.05 2.18 -4.16
N LYS A 27 11.48 1.72 -5.28
CA LYS A 27 10.15 1.09 -5.31
C LYS A 27 10.29 -0.42 -5.27
N PHE A 28 9.52 -1.08 -4.42
CA PHE A 28 9.41 -2.54 -4.38
C PHE A 28 8.09 -2.97 -5.01
N THR A 29 8.16 -3.83 -6.00
CA THR A 29 6.97 -4.50 -6.55
C THR A 29 6.90 -5.91 -5.99
N SER A 30 5.83 -6.24 -5.28
CA SER A 30 5.55 -7.62 -4.86
C SER A 30 4.85 -8.33 -6.01
N THR A 31 5.59 -9.06 -6.81
CA THR A 31 5.03 -10.08 -7.70
C THR A 31 5.42 -11.45 -7.14
N GLU A 32 4.40 -12.25 -6.87
CA GLU A 32 4.43 -13.68 -6.49
C GLU A 32 4.74 -14.02 -5.03
N ALA A 33 4.12 -15.12 -4.59
CA ALA A 33 4.35 -15.76 -3.29
C ALA A 33 5.85 -16.03 -3.11
N THR A 34 6.48 -15.26 -2.25
CA THR A 34 7.92 -15.33 -1.99
C THR A 34 8.23 -16.69 -1.39
N PRO A 35 9.20 -17.46 -1.93
CA PRO A 35 9.71 -18.65 -1.28
C PRO A 35 10.24 -18.30 0.12
N ALA A 36 10.30 -19.31 0.99
CA ALA A 36 10.82 -19.18 2.35
C ALA A 36 12.17 -18.43 2.37
N PRO A 37 12.50 -17.70 3.44
CA PRO A 37 13.68 -16.86 3.52
C PRO A 37 14.93 -17.66 3.14
N HIS A 38 15.60 -17.22 2.09
CA HIS A 38 16.88 -17.77 1.68
C HIS A 38 17.92 -17.37 2.73
N VAL A 39 18.29 -18.30 3.58
CA VAL A 39 19.45 -18.17 4.47
C VAL A 39 20.70 -18.17 3.56
N PRO A 40 21.55 -17.14 3.60
CA PRO A 40 22.74 -17.09 2.76
C PRO A 40 23.60 -18.36 2.94
N PRO A 41 24.18 -18.92 1.88
CA PRO A 41 25.09 -20.05 1.99
C PRO A 41 26.33 -19.62 2.79
N GLY A 42 26.42 -20.03 4.04
CA GLY A 42 27.43 -19.65 5.02
C GLY A 42 26.93 -19.68 6.45
N VAL A 43 25.65 -19.47 6.68
CA VAL A 43 25.06 -19.49 8.05
C VAL A 43 24.70 -20.90 8.53
N SER A 44 24.55 -21.87 7.63
CA SER A 44 24.17 -23.26 7.97
C SER A 44 25.29 -24.18 8.42
N ARG A 45 26.54 -23.69 8.61
CA ARG A 45 27.70 -24.52 9.00
C ARG A 45 28.46 -24.04 10.25
N LEU A 46 27.79 -23.38 11.18
CA LEU A 46 28.43 -23.02 12.46
C LEU A 46 27.86 -23.89 13.60
N THR A 47 27.93 -25.21 13.43
CA THR A 47 27.90 -26.13 14.56
C THR A 47 29.34 -26.40 14.98
N GLY A 48 29.84 -25.65 15.98
CA GLY A 48 31.10 -26.02 16.63
C GLY A 48 32.19 -24.95 16.77
N ALA A 49 32.00 -23.75 16.32
CA ALA A 49 32.89 -22.61 16.63
C ALA A 49 32.21 -21.69 17.67
N ALA A 50 33.02 -21.06 18.53
CA ALA A 50 32.56 -20.06 19.52
C ALA A 50 31.54 -19.12 18.86
N LYS A 51 30.42 -18.80 19.54
CA LYS A 51 29.48 -17.78 19.12
C LYS A 51 30.26 -16.47 18.95
N GLU A 52 30.78 -16.23 17.73
CA GLU A 52 31.15 -14.86 17.37
C GLU A 52 29.87 -14.00 17.57
N ASP A 53 30.00 -12.88 18.24
CA ASP A 53 28.91 -11.92 18.47
C ASP A 53 28.39 -11.46 17.11
N ILE A 54 27.36 -12.14 16.59
CA ILE A 54 26.67 -11.69 15.37
C ILE A 54 25.99 -10.39 15.76
N PRO A 55 26.34 -9.24 15.14
CA PRO A 55 25.75 -7.96 15.52
C PRO A 55 24.26 -8.00 15.29
N MET A 56 23.48 -7.83 16.34
CA MET A 56 22.02 -7.75 16.28
C MET A 56 21.62 -6.41 15.67
N TYR A 57 20.86 -6.44 14.57
CA TYR A 57 20.33 -5.24 13.95
C TYR A 57 19.11 -4.75 14.70
N ARG A 58 19.06 -3.45 15.00
CA ARG A 58 18.00 -2.80 15.75
C ARG A 58 17.04 -2.08 14.81
N ILE A 59 15.77 -2.50 14.81
CA ILE A 59 14.71 -1.95 13.95
C ILE A 59 13.62 -1.34 14.83
N GLN A 60 13.46 -0.03 14.74
CA GLN A 60 12.37 0.67 15.42
C GLN A 60 11.11 0.66 14.56
N THR A 61 9.97 0.32 15.15
CA THR A 61 8.66 0.42 14.51
C THR A 61 7.96 1.69 14.98
N MET A 62 7.53 2.51 14.03
CA MET A 62 6.72 3.70 14.32
C MET A 62 5.30 3.50 13.79
N ASN A 63 4.33 3.59 14.66
CA ASN A 63 2.95 3.13 14.47
C ASN A 63 2.82 1.59 14.44
N LYS A 64 1.57 1.16 14.32
CA LYS A 64 1.25 -0.27 14.24
C LYS A 64 1.65 -0.82 12.87
N ILE A 65 2.67 -1.66 12.84
CA ILE A 65 3.08 -2.46 11.67
C ILE A 65 2.49 -3.87 11.82
N SER A 66 2.14 -4.50 10.71
CA SER A 66 1.55 -5.84 10.72
C SER A 66 2.50 -6.88 11.29
N PRO A 67 2.06 -7.70 12.28
CA PRO A 67 2.87 -8.80 12.81
C PRO A 67 3.34 -9.78 11.73
N VAL A 68 2.55 -9.99 10.67
CA VAL A 68 2.93 -10.84 9.53
C VAL A 68 4.22 -10.36 8.87
N GLY A 69 4.42 -9.04 8.80
CA GLY A 69 5.66 -8.45 8.31
C GLY A 69 6.78 -8.53 9.33
N LEU A 70 6.48 -8.21 10.60
CA LEU A 70 7.50 -8.18 11.66
C LEU A 70 8.06 -9.58 11.96
N ASN A 71 7.24 -10.62 11.91
CA ASN A 71 7.66 -12.01 12.12
C ASN A 71 8.63 -12.53 11.03
N ARG A 72 8.90 -11.75 9.99
CA ARG A 72 9.91 -12.08 8.97
C ARG A 72 11.33 -11.67 9.37
N PHE A 73 11.48 -10.93 10.46
CA PHE A 73 12.78 -10.61 11.04
C PHE A 73 13.14 -11.68 12.08
N PRO A 74 14.13 -12.57 11.81
CA PRO A 74 14.54 -13.59 12.77
C PRO A 74 15.12 -12.91 14.01
N SER A 75 14.68 -13.34 15.19
CA SER A 75 15.06 -12.76 16.49
C SER A 75 16.54 -12.95 16.82
N GLU A 76 17.20 -13.87 16.15
CA GLU A 76 18.65 -14.12 16.27
C GLU A 76 19.49 -13.03 15.64
N LEU A 77 18.91 -12.25 14.71
CA LEU A 77 19.61 -11.22 13.94
C LEU A 77 19.02 -9.81 14.14
N TYR A 78 17.78 -9.74 14.60
CA TYR A 78 17.04 -8.48 14.68
C TYR A 78 16.33 -8.29 16.02
N GLU A 79 16.57 -7.14 16.64
CA GLU A 79 15.72 -6.60 17.69
C GLU A 79 14.71 -5.66 17.03
N VAL A 80 13.41 -5.99 17.12
CA VAL A 80 12.33 -5.21 16.47
C VAL A 80 11.32 -4.77 17.50
N GLY A 81 11.09 -3.46 17.63
CA GLY A 81 10.14 -2.92 18.58
C GLY A 81 9.94 -1.42 18.45
N ASP A 82 8.99 -0.88 19.19
CA ASP A 82 8.68 0.56 19.21
C ASP A 82 9.58 1.35 20.16
N ALA A 83 10.14 0.71 21.17
CA ALA A 83 11.01 1.30 22.19
C ALA A 83 12.52 1.05 21.93
N VAL A 84 12.88 0.54 20.75
CA VAL A 84 14.27 0.26 20.39
C VAL A 84 15.09 1.54 20.36
N GLN A 85 16.23 1.54 21.06
CA GLN A 85 17.16 2.69 21.14
C GLN A 85 18.19 2.61 20.04
N ASP A 86 18.63 3.77 19.54
CA ASP A 86 19.62 3.90 18.46
C ASP A 86 19.40 2.95 17.29
N PRO A 87 18.23 2.98 16.65
CA PRO A 87 17.88 2.03 15.60
C PRO A 87 18.76 2.20 14.35
N GLN A 88 19.10 1.08 13.73
CA GLN A 88 19.75 1.03 12.42
C GLN A 88 18.72 1.06 11.28
N GLY A 89 17.48 0.71 11.56
CA GLY A 89 16.37 0.81 10.62
C GLY A 89 15.10 1.32 11.28
N ILE A 90 14.30 2.07 10.53
CA ILE A 90 12.98 2.52 10.97
C ILE A 90 11.92 1.98 10.03
N LEU A 91 10.91 1.30 10.60
CA LEU A 91 9.68 0.96 9.90
C LEU A 91 8.57 1.91 10.32
N VAL A 92 8.06 2.70 9.39
CA VAL A 92 7.03 3.71 9.66
C VAL A 92 5.81 3.51 8.76
N ARG A 93 4.64 3.93 9.23
CA ARG A 93 3.41 4.01 8.42
C ARG A 93 2.95 5.45 8.25
N SER A 94 2.46 6.09 9.30
CA SER A 94 1.85 7.43 9.26
C SER A 94 2.48 8.42 10.25
N ALA A 95 3.41 7.99 11.10
CA ALA A 95 4.12 8.90 11.99
C ALA A 95 4.91 9.94 11.19
N LYS A 96 4.93 11.17 11.67
CA LYS A 96 5.69 12.26 11.07
C LYS A 96 7.15 12.15 11.52
N LEU A 97 8.06 12.04 10.56
CA LEU A 97 9.50 12.00 10.78
C LEU A 97 10.20 13.32 10.37
N LEU A 98 9.43 14.37 10.06
CA LEU A 98 9.97 15.61 9.50
C LEU A 98 10.98 16.27 10.43
N ASP A 99 10.73 16.18 11.75
CA ASP A 99 11.58 16.78 12.78
C ASP A 99 12.47 15.74 13.50
N LEU A 100 12.50 14.48 13.00
CA LEU A 100 13.29 13.42 13.60
C LEU A 100 14.79 13.75 13.48
N GLU A 101 15.49 13.76 14.59
CA GLU A 101 16.96 13.78 14.61
C GLU A 101 17.47 12.38 14.21
N PHE A 102 18.33 12.34 13.18
CA PHE A 102 18.91 11.09 12.74
C PHE A 102 20.06 10.70 13.66
N ASN A 103 19.91 9.55 14.29
CA ASN A 103 21.01 9.00 15.05
C ASN A 103 22.11 8.47 14.07
N PRO A 104 23.41 8.52 14.47
CA PRO A 104 24.50 8.10 13.57
C PRO A 104 24.46 6.65 13.10
N SER A 105 23.75 5.77 13.82
CA SER A 105 23.59 4.36 13.43
C SER A 105 22.47 4.13 12.42
N LEU A 106 21.62 5.11 12.11
CA LEU A 106 20.49 4.95 11.20
C LEU A 106 20.95 4.73 9.76
N LEU A 107 20.66 3.56 9.22
CA LEU A 107 21.07 3.13 7.89
C LEU A 107 19.95 3.22 6.84
N ALA A 108 18.68 3.06 7.24
CA ALA A 108 17.55 3.05 6.31
C ALA A 108 16.22 3.38 6.99
N ILE A 109 15.28 3.91 6.20
CA ILE A 109 13.89 4.10 6.60
C ILE A 109 13.01 3.38 5.59
N ALA A 110 12.03 2.56 6.06
CA ALA A 110 11.07 1.91 5.21
C ALA A 110 9.64 2.29 5.63
N ARG A 111 8.83 2.72 4.64
CA ARG A 111 7.44 3.08 4.88
C ARG A 111 6.49 1.97 4.41
N ALA A 112 5.64 1.53 5.32
CA ALA A 112 4.50 0.67 5.00
C ALA A 112 3.39 1.50 4.33
N GLY A 113 3.56 1.82 3.05
CA GLY A 113 2.66 2.63 2.24
C GLY A 113 3.37 3.29 1.05
N VAL A 114 2.61 3.99 0.20
CA VAL A 114 3.12 4.57 -1.07
C VAL A 114 3.73 5.95 -0.87
N GLY A 115 2.96 6.88 -0.28
CA GLY A 115 3.40 8.26 -0.11
C GLY A 115 4.52 8.38 0.93
N VAL A 116 5.42 9.33 0.77
CA VAL A 116 6.57 9.55 1.65
C VAL A 116 6.62 10.97 2.21
N ASN A 117 5.51 11.69 2.13
CA ASN A 117 5.36 13.08 2.59
C ASN A 117 5.55 13.29 4.10
N ASN A 118 5.54 12.22 4.87
CA ASN A 118 5.84 12.22 6.31
C ASN A 118 7.32 11.96 6.63
N ILE A 119 8.18 11.80 5.62
CA ILE A 119 9.61 11.50 5.75
C ILE A 119 10.41 12.65 5.12
N PRO A 120 11.44 13.21 5.78
CA PRO A 120 12.25 14.31 5.26
C PRO A 120 13.26 13.79 4.20
N LEU A 121 12.83 13.59 2.97
CA LEU A 121 13.62 12.96 1.91
C LEU A 121 14.95 13.67 1.65
N ASP A 122 14.95 15.01 1.61
CA ASP A 122 16.16 15.80 1.35
C ASP A 122 17.20 15.60 2.46
N ARG A 123 16.76 15.57 3.72
CA ARG A 123 17.63 15.30 4.86
C ARG A 123 18.15 13.86 4.85
N CYS A 124 17.30 12.90 4.50
CA CYS A 124 17.71 11.50 4.33
C CYS A 124 18.77 11.37 3.23
N ALA A 125 18.54 12.02 2.09
CA ALA A 125 19.48 12.01 0.95
C ALA A 125 20.83 12.64 1.33
N ALA A 126 20.83 13.78 2.02
CA ALA A 126 22.04 14.44 2.49
C ALA A 126 22.82 13.58 3.50
N ALA A 127 22.13 12.81 4.35
CA ALA A 127 22.71 11.89 5.31
C ALA A 127 23.07 10.52 4.70
N GLY A 128 22.77 10.26 3.42
CA GLY A 128 23.02 8.97 2.77
C GLY A 128 22.08 7.83 3.23
N ILE A 129 20.92 8.16 3.82
CA ILE A 129 19.93 7.23 4.34
C ILE A 129 18.90 6.93 3.22
N PRO A 130 18.87 5.72 2.64
CA PRO A 130 17.86 5.32 1.67
C PRO A 130 16.47 5.22 2.32
N VAL A 131 15.45 5.67 1.56
CA VAL A 131 14.04 5.59 1.96
C VAL A 131 13.33 4.64 1.02
N PHE A 132 12.64 3.66 1.60
CA PHE A 132 11.87 2.65 0.89
C PHE A 132 10.37 2.87 1.08
N SER A 133 9.58 2.54 0.05
CA SER A 133 8.11 2.56 0.13
C SER A 133 7.53 1.28 -0.50
N THR A 134 6.24 1.01 -0.24
CA THR A 134 5.56 -0.20 -0.72
C THR A 134 4.39 0.19 -1.64
N PRO A 135 4.66 0.66 -2.88
CA PRO A 135 3.61 1.01 -3.82
C PRO A 135 2.79 -0.22 -4.21
N GLY A 136 1.46 -0.05 -4.29
CA GLY A 136 0.54 -1.11 -4.71
C GLY A 136 0.14 -2.12 -3.62
N ALA A 137 0.82 -2.18 -2.48
CA ALA A 137 0.56 -3.19 -1.44
C ALA A 137 -0.89 -3.20 -0.91
N ASN A 138 -1.56 -2.05 -0.89
CA ASN A 138 -2.96 -1.90 -0.46
C ASN A 138 -3.93 -1.61 -1.62
N ALA A 139 -3.48 -1.70 -2.85
CA ALA A 139 -4.27 -1.26 -4.01
C ALA A 139 -5.60 -2.02 -4.12
N ASN A 140 -5.58 -3.34 -3.93
CA ASN A 140 -6.80 -4.15 -3.97
C ASN A 140 -7.79 -3.75 -2.86
N ALA A 141 -7.34 -3.55 -1.63
CA ALA A 141 -8.20 -3.15 -0.52
C ALA A 141 -8.85 -1.78 -0.77
N VAL A 142 -8.09 -0.83 -1.35
CA VAL A 142 -8.64 0.49 -1.73
C VAL A 142 -9.64 0.34 -2.86
N LYS A 143 -9.37 -0.48 -3.89
CA LYS A 143 -10.33 -0.77 -4.96
C LYS A 143 -11.65 -1.30 -4.39
N GLU A 144 -11.61 -2.27 -3.49
CA GLU A 144 -12.82 -2.83 -2.87
C GLU A 144 -13.64 -1.77 -2.13
N LEU A 145 -12.96 -0.89 -1.40
CA LEU A 145 -13.61 0.22 -0.70
C LEU A 145 -14.23 1.24 -1.67
N VAL A 146 -13.56 1.54 -2.80
CA VAL A 146 -14.10 2.42 -3.85
C VAL A 146 -15.37 1.82 -4.45
N ILE A 147 -15.36 0.54 -4.82
CA ILE A 147 -16.56 -0.13 -5.38
C ILE A 147 -17.69 -0.16 -4.35
N CYS A 148 -17.38 -0.46 -3.08
CA CYS A 148 -18.36 -0.38 -2.00
C CYS A 148 -18.98 1.03 -1.89
N ALA A 149 -18.16 2.09 -1.90
CA ALA A 149 -18.63 3.46 -1.83
C ALA A 149 -19.51 3.85 -3.02
N MET A 150 -19.15 3.40 -4.24
CA MET A 150 -19.96 3.62 -5.44
C MET A 150 -21.35 2.97 -5.32
N LEU A 151 -21.43 1.73 -4.84
CA LEU A 151 -22.67 1.00 -4.62
C LEU A 151 -23.53 1.66 -3.52
N MET A 152 -22.88 2.07 -2.42
CA MET A 152 -23.57 2.77 -1.32
C MET A 152 -24.07 4.16 -1.74
N GLY A 153 -23.31 4.87 -2.57
CA GLY A 153 -23.70 6.18 -3.10
C GLY A 153 -24.82 6.11 -4.13
N SER A 154 -24.86 5.02 -4.91
CA SER A 154 -25.93 4.83 -5.91
C SER A 154 -27.26 4.40 -5.30
N ARG A 155 -27.27 3.81 -4.11
CA ARG A 155 -28.47 3.20 -3.49
C ARG A 155 -28.48 3.39 -1.99
N ASP A 156 -28.63 4.51 -1.47
CA ASP A 156 -28.68 4.86 -0.02
C ASP A 156 -28.81 3.68 0.97
N ILE A 157 -27.86 2.72 0.87
CA ILE A 157 -27.82 1.53 1.73
C ILE A 157 -27.76 1.91 3.21
N PRO A 158 -26.94 2.91 3.64
CA PRO A 158 -26.91 3.33 5.04
C PRO A 158 -28.25 3.89 5.53
N GLY A 159 -28.97 4.65 4.69
CA GLY A 159 -30.30 5.15 5.00
C GLY A 159 -31.32 4.02 5.17
N ALA A 160 -31.28 3.03 4.27
CA ALA A 160 -32.15 1.86 4.37
C ALA A 160 -31.91 1.06 5.66
N ILE A 161 -30.63 0.83 6.04
CA ILE A 161 -30.29 0.15 7.29
C ILE A 161 -30.80 0.93 8.51
N ARG A 162 -30.63 2.25 8.50
CA ARG A 162 -31.13 3.12 9.59
C ARG A 162 -32.65 3.03 9.70
N TRP A 163 -33.35 3.17 8.59
CA TRP A 163 -34.80 3.08 8.54
C TRP A 163 -35.32 1.73 9.07
N VAL A 164 -34.75 0.60 8.66
CA VAL A 164 -35.12 -0.73 9.18
C VAL A 164 -34.96 -0.81 10.71
N ARG A 165 -33.86 -0.27 11.25
CA ARG A 165 -33.60 -0.26 12.70
C ARG A 165 -34.62 0.61 13.44
N GLU A 166 -35.01 1.76 12.89
CA GLU A 166 -36.00 2.65 13.47
C GLU A 166 -37.40 2.00 13.51
N GLN A 167 -37.81 1.31 12.41
CA GLN A 167 -39.06 0.57 12.40
C GLN A 167 -39.07 -0.56 13.45
N ALA A 168 -38.01 -1.34 13.51
CA ALA A 168 -37.88 -2.42 14.50
C ALA A 168 -37.92 -1.87 15.94
N ALA A 169 -37.24 -0.76 16.22
CA ALA A 169 -37.24 -0.12 17.53
C ALA A 169 -38.60 0.43 17.96
N SER A 170 -39.42 0.83 16.99
CA SER A 170 -40.80 1.29 17.25
C SER A 170 -41.81 0.15 17.51
N GLY A 171 -41.36 -1.11 17.47
CA GLY A 171 -42.22 -2.27 17.66
C GLY A 171 -43.04 -2.68 16.44
N VAL A 172 -42.80 -2.06 15.28
CA VAL A 172 -43.47 -2.41 14.03
C VAL A 172 -42.87 -3.66 13.45
N ASP A 173 -43.66 -4.62 13.01
CA ASP A 173 -43.20 -5.73 12.19
C ASP A 173 -42.71 -5.20 10.84
N VAL A 174 -41.38 -5.21 10.66
CA VAL A 174 -40.72 -4.67 9.45
C VAL A 174 -41.26 -5.36 8.18
N SER A 175 -41.64 -6.63 8.25
CA SER A 175 -42.20 -7.36 7.10
C SER A 175 -43.47 -6.71 6.53
N THR A 176 -44.24 -6.04 7.37
CA THR A 176 -45.52 -5.40 6.95
C THR A 176 -45.32 -4.04 6.27
N VAL A 177 -44.19 -3.38 6.54
CA VAL A 177 -43.95 -1.98 6.06
C VAL A 177 -42.84 -1.93 4.98
N VAL A 178 -42.05 -2.99 4.82
CA VAL A 178 -40.89 -2.99 3.93
C VAL A 178 -41.26 -2.72 2.48
N GLU A 179 -42.37 -3.26 1.98
CA GLU A 179 -42.79 -3.10 0.59
C GLU A 179 -43.11 -1.63 0.23
N LYS A 180 -43.65 -0.86 1.17
CA LYS A 180 -43.86 0.58 0.99
C LYS A 180 -42.58 1.38 1.23
N GLY A 181 -41.82 1.02 2.27
CA GLY A 181 -40.64 1.77 2.71
C GLY A 181 -39.48 1.65 1.75
N LYS A 182 -39.26 0.50 1.12
CA LYS A 182 -38.14 0.26 0.21
C LYS A 182 -38.07 1.24 -0.97
N SER A 183 -39.18 1.80 -1.39
CA SER A 183 -39.23 2.78 -2.48
C SER A 183 -38.49 4.07 -2.19
N ALA A 184 -38.28 4.43 -0.91
CA ALA A 184 -37.49 5.58 -0.52
C ALA A 184 -35.98 5.43 -0.77
N PHE A 185 -35.50 4.19 -0.97
CA PHE A 185 -34.10 3.86 -1.12
C PHE A 185 -33.76 3.35 -2.54
N ILE A 186 -34.63 3.64 -3.51
CA ILE A 186 -34.38 3.34 -4.93
C ILE A 186 -33.26 4.26 -5.42
N GLY A 187 -32.31 3.70 -6.16
CA GLY A 187 -31.24 4.45 -6.80
C GLY A 187 -30.83 3.85 -8.13
N PRO A 188 -29.98 4.54 -8.90
CA PRO A 188 -29.53 4.06 -10.19
C PRO A 188 -28.61 2.83 -10.06
N GLU A 189 -28.61 2.01 -11.08
CA GLU A 189 -27.59 0.97 -11.25
C GLU A 189 -26.29 1.61 -11.72
N LEU A 190 -25.14 0.97 -11.43
CA LEU A 190 -23.85 1.35 -12.01
C LEU A 190 -23.72 0.95 -13.47
N TYR A 191 -24.47 -0.05 -13.90
CA TYR A 191 -24.50 -0.54 -15.27
C TYR A 191 -24.80 0.58 -16.26
N LYS A 192 -23.98 0.70 -17.30
CA LYS A 192 -24.03 1.76 -18.33
C LYS A 192 -23.88 3.20 -17.79
N LYS A 193 -23.34 3.36 -16.58
CA LYS A 193 -22.94 4.69 -16.10
C LYS A 193 -21.49 4.94 -16.47
N THR A 194 -21.14 6.20 -16.67
CA THR A 194 -19.78 6.62 -16.97
C THR A 194 -19.00 6.85 -15.67
N LEU A 195 -17.77 6.34 -15.63
CA LEU A 195 -16.81 6.58 -14.56
C LEU A 195 -15.58 7.29 -15.12
N GLY A 196 -15.30 8.49 -14.62
CA GLY A 196 -14.04 9.20 -14.86
C GLY A 196 -13.02 8.87 -13.77
N ILE A 197 -11.78 8.56 -14.15
CA ILE A 197 -10.69 8.24 -13.23
C ILE A 197 -9.51 9.15 -13.50
N ILE A 198 -9.12 9.93 -12.49
CA ILE A 198 -7.90 10.74 -12.51
C ILE A 198 -6.78 9.96 -11.82
N GLY A 199 -5.77 9.57 -12.60
CA GLY A 199 -4.66 8.72 -12.15
C GLY A 199 -4.92 7.23 -12.39
N LEU A 200 -4.28 6.67 -13.42
CA LEU A 200 -4.33 5.24 -13.76
C LEU A 200 -3.14 4.47 -13.19
N GLY A 201 -2.67 4.84 -12.02
CA GLY A 201 -1.62 4.13 -11.30
C GLY A 201 -2.09 2.78 -10.72
N ALA A 202 -1.38 2.27 -9.70
CA ALA A 202 -1.64 0.97 -9.09
C ALA A 202 -3.09 0.75 -8.60
N ILE A 203 -3.78 1.80 -8.17
CA ILE A 203 -5.17 1.75 -7.69
C ILE A 203 -6.12 2.03 -8.86
N GLY A 204 -5.94 3.16 -9.55
CA GLY A 204 -6.87 3.59 -10.61
C GLY A 204 -7.04 2.55 -11.72
N SER A 205 -5.96 1.87 -12.13
CA SER A 205 -6.03 0.83 -13.15
C SER A 205 -6.89 -0.36 -12.75
N ILE A 206 -6.78 -0.85 -11.52
CA ILE A 206 -7.61 -1.96 -11.06
C ILE A 206 -9.05 -1.55 -10.76
N VAL A 207 -9.29 -0.29 -10.37
CA VAL A 207 -10.64 0.28 -10.27
C VAL A 207 -11.27 0.35 -11.66
N ALA A 208 -10.54 0.85 -12.67
CA ALA A 208 -10.99 0.93 -14.05
C ALA A 208 -11.43 -0.45 -14.58
N ASN A 209 -10.57 -1.45 -14.46
CA ASN A 209 -10.87 -2.81 -14.92
C ASN A 209 -12.07 -3.42 -14.19
N THR A 210 -12.21 -3.15 -12.88
CA THR A 210 -13.37 -3.63 -12.10
C THR A 210 -14.66 -2.93 -12.53
N ALA A 211 -14.62 -1.62 -12.81
CA ALA A 211 -15.77 -0.86 -13.29
C ALA A 211 -16.23 -1.33 -14.68
N ILE A 212 -15.32 -1.68 -15.59
CA ILE A 212 -15.65 -2.35 -16.86
C ILE A 212 -16.39 -3.66 -16.58
N SER A 213 -15.92 -4.47 -15.62
CA SER A 213 -16.60 -5.74 -15.26
C SER A 213 -18.00 -5.53 -14.66
N LEU A 214 -18.28 -4.35 -14.10
CA LEU A 214 -19.63 -3.95 -13.66
C LEU A 214 -20.48 -3.38 -14.80
N GLY A 215 -19.98 -3.36 -16.03
CA GLY A 215 -20.69 -2.85 -17.21
C GLY A 215 -20.76 -1.34 -17.28
N MET A 216 -19.81 -0.62 -16.68
CA MET A 216 -19.68 0.83 -16.78
C MET A 216 -18.87 1.23 -18.01
N ASP A 217 -19.09 2.46 -18.51
CA ASP A 217 -18.21 3.11 -19.46
C ASP A 217 -17.12 3.84 -18.69
N VAL A 218 -15.84 3.52 -18.95
CA VAL A 218 -14.73 4.02 -18.13
C VAL A 218 -13.80 4.89 -18.95
N TYR A 219 -13.58 6.10 -18.46
CA TYR A 219 -12.61 7.07 -18.98
C TYR A 219 -11.54 7.30 -17.93
N GLY A 220 -10.29 7.33 -18.35
CA GLY A 220 -9.16 7.53 -17.44
C GLY A 220 -8.15 8.53 -17.97
N TYR A 221 -7.70 9.43 -17.12
CA TYR A 221 -6.64 10.39 -17.39
C TYR A 221 -5.44 10.14 -16.49
N ASP A 222 -4.26 9.99 -17.09
CA ASP A 222 -2.98 9.94 -16.37
C ASP A 222 -1.85 10.47 -17.25
N PRO A 223 -1.28 11.66 -16.97
CA PRO A 223 -0.21 12.24 -17.79
C PRO A 223 1.12 11.47 -17.67
N PHE A 224 1.23 10.56 -16.71
CA PHE A 224 2.42 9.75 -16.44
C PHE A 224 2.15 8.25 -16.59
N LEU A 225 1.14 7.88 -17.38
CA LEU A 225 0.78 6.49 -17.61
C LEU A 225 1.98 5.70 -18.15
N SER A 226 2.43 4.71 -17.36
CA SER A 226 3.52 3.84 -17.81
C SER A 226 3.03 2.80 -18.81
N VAL A 227 3.91 2.34 -19.68
CA VAL A 227 3.61 1.27 -20.66
C VAL A 227 3.13 0.01 -19.91
N ASP A 228 3.78 -0.35 -18.80
CA ASP A 228 3.44 -1.52 -18.01
C ASP A 228 2.01 -1.42 -17.42
N THR A 229 1.61 -0.25 -16.96
CA THR A 229 0.22 -0.04 -16.51
C THR A 229 -0.76 -0.06 -17.66
N ALA A 230 -0.42 0.55 -18.79
CA ALA A 230 -1.27 0.58 -19.98
C ALA A 230 -1.56 -0.85 -20.49
N LEU A 231 -0.57 -1.74 -20.45
CA LEU A 231 -0.73 -3.15 -20.84
C LEU A 231 -1.62 -3.96 -19.90
N ARG A 232 -1.83 -3.48 -18.67
CA ARG A 232 -2.72 -4.13 -17.67
C ARG A 232 -4.14 -3.58 -17.69
N LEU A 233 -4.39 -2.46 -18.37
CA LEU A 233 -5.73 -1.91 -18.52
C LEU A 233 -6.58 -2.80 -19.42
N ASP A 234 -7.86 -2.93 -19.08
CA ASP A 234 -8.84 -3.52 -19.98
C ASP A 234 -8.93 -2.66 -21.25
N ARG A 235 -9.01 -3.29 -22.40
CA ARG A 235 -9.07 -2.64 -23.72
C ARG A 235 -10.25 -1.69 -23.91
N HIS A 236 -11.29 -1.82 -23.08
CA HIS A 236 -12.48 -0.97 -23.11
C HIS A 236 -12.33 0.28 -22.23
N VAL A 237 -11.21 0.46 -21.53
CA VAL A 237 -10.92 1.70 -20.82
C VAL A 237 -10.47 2.75 -21.82
N HIS A 238 -11.19 3.86 -21.90
CA HIS A 238 -10.87 5.00 -22.76
C HIS A 238 -9.84 5.88 -22.07
N VAL A 239 -8.56 5.81 -22.51
CA VAL A 239 -7.51 6.69 -21.99
C VAL A 239 -7.57 8.02 -22.73
N VAL A 240 -7.89 9.09 -22.00
CA VAL A 240 -7.96 10.44 -22.55
C VAL A 240 -6.66 11.21 -22.31
N LYS A 241 -6.37 12.18 -23.19
CA LYS A 241 -5.15 12.98 -23.15
C LYS A 241 -5.33 14.31 -22.42
N ASP A 242 -6.55 14.78 -22.30
CA ASP A 242 -6.92 15.98 -21.57
C ASP A 242 -7.87 15.62 -20.44
N ILE A 243 -7.68 16.21 -19.26
CA ILE A 243 -8.53 16.00 -18.09
C ILE A 243 -9.98 16.51 -18.34
N ASN A 244 -10.14 17.47 -19.26
CA ASN A 244 -11.45 17.99 -19.60
C ASN A 244 -12.28 17.02 -20.46
N ASP A 245 -11.68 15.93 -20.94
CA ASP A 245 -12.36 14.89 -21.71
C ASP A 245 -12.92 13.76 -20.79
N LEU A 246 -12.78 13.92 -19.46
CA LEU A 246 -13.40 13.03 -18.46
C LEU A 246 -14.88 13.46 -18.23
#